data_12a5202fd2bdb6f2ba430ab23d055817
#
_entry.id   12a5202fd2bdb6f2ba430ab23d055817
#
_cell.length_a   1.000
_cell.length_b   1.000
_cell.length_c   1.000
_cell.angle_alpha   90.00
_cell.angle_beta   90.00
_cell.angle_gamma   90.00
#
_symmetry.space_group_name_H-M   'P 1'
#
loop_
_entity.id
_entity.type
_entity.pdbx_description
1 polymer ?
#
loop_
_entity_poly.entity_id
_entity_poly.type
_entity_poly.pdbx_seq_one_letter_code
_entity_poly.pdbx_strand_id
1 'polypeptide(L)'
;MRLLQLIALLVLAACGTSAPTSARGGGGSGGPANLPASDPPFTTSSIATFDNPWALAFLPGTNSAIVTEKPGRLWLVDIKSGQKQPVSGAPQVVYGGQGGLLDVVLSPNFENDRLVYLTYSEPSPHPGSGLALARAKLVQGAGIAHLDDFQVLWHDPGGGEGGQFGAIVVFAPDGKSLFLSSGERQRFTPAQDPSQPLGKILHLTLDGKPAAGNPWAGRTGASSVTITDPPEDSETAKHSVGRTVRWPGPNLTPAETWTLGHRNPYGLAFAADGRLWETEMGPRGGDELNLIVAGTNYGWPLVSEGKNYDGVPIPPHSSRPAIIAPKLYWVPSISPTSLVIYSGNMFPQWKGDGLIGALSGEVLVHVRIRGDQASKVEEWDMGHRIRFVAEGPDGAVYLLEDESGARLLRLTPAQTRR
;
A
#
# COMPACT_ATOMS: atom_id res chain seq x y z
N MET A 1 43.20 -18.41 -60.30
CA MET A 1 43.56 -19.77 -59.79
C MET A 1 42.70 -20.01 -58.59
N ARG A 2 41.57 -20.68 -58.69
CA ARG A 2 41.26 -22.13 -58.55
C ARG A 2 41.89 -22.73 -57.28
N LEU A 3 41.09 -23.11 -56.29
CA LEU A 3 40.68 -24.47 -55.91
C LEU A 3 39.82 -24.31 -54.57
N LEU A 4 38.56 -24.60 -54.49
CA LEU A 4 37.84 -25.89 -54.31
C LEU A 4 38.06 -26.58 -52.91
N GLN A 5 36.98 -26.56 -52.14
CA GLN A 5 36.23 -27.66 -51.48
C GLN A 5 36.93 -28.47 -50.39
N LEU A 6 36.27 -28.63 -49.23
CA LEU A 6 35.51 -29.87 -48.89
C LEU A 6 34.68 -29.73 -47.61
N ILE A 7 33.46 -30.23 -47.68
CA ILE A 7 32.49 -30.44 -46.60
C ILE A 7 32.84 -31.74 -45.87
N ALA A 8 32.76 -31.75 -44.54
CA ALA A 8 32.63 -32.99 -43.80
C ALA A 8 31.56 -32.83 -42.67
N LEU A 9 30.42 -33.48 -42.87
CA LEU A 9 29.42 -33.81 -41.86
C LEU A 9 29.98 -34.86 -40.90
N LEU A 10 29.83 -34.63 -39.60
CA LEU A 10 29.92 -35.73 -38.62
C LEU A 10 28.68 -35.68 -37.68
N VAL A 11 27.84 -36.68 -37.83
CA VAL A 11 26.79 -37.08 -36.92
C VAL A 11 27.43 -37.83 -35.75
N LEU A 12 27.17 -37.46 -34.54
CA LEU A 12 27.45 -38.32 -33.38
C LEU A 12 26.29 -38.29 -32.37
N ALA A 13 25.97 -39.51 -31.99
CA ALA A 13 24.82 -39.95 -31.26
C ALA A 13 24.78 -39.50 -29.78
N ALA A 14 23.55 -39.42 -29.28
CA ALA A 14 23.21 -39.22 -27.87
C ALA A 14 23.66 -40.38 -27.01
N CYS A 15 24.30 -40.07 -25.88
CA CYS A 15 24.30 -40.92 -24.69
C CYS A 15 23.80 -40.08 -23.52
N GLY A 16 22.65 -40.46 -22.96
CA GLY A 16 22.09 -39.87 -21.74
C GLY A 16 22.90 -40.30 -20.52
N THR A 17 23.19 -39.30 -19.69
CA THR A 17 23.55 -39.55 -18.29
C THR A 17 22.65 -38.69 -17.41
N SER A 18 21.82 -39.37 -16.63
CA SER A 18 20.99 -38.82 -15.57
C SER A 18 21.88 -38.22 -14.46
N ALA A 19 21.76 -36.94 -14.19
CA ALA A 19 22.34 -36.27 -13.03
C ALA A 19 21.40 -36.38 -11.80
N PRO A 20 21.90 -36.41 -10.58
CA PRO A 20 21.10 -36.61 -9.39
C PRO A 20 20.30 -35.37 -9.02
N THR A 21 19.03 -35.57 -8.65
CA THR A 21 18.14 -34.57 -8.08
C THR A 21 18.65 -34.08 -6.73
N SER A 22 19.18 -32.89 -6.65
CA SER A 22 19.40 -32.16 -5.41
C SER A 22 18.09 -31.60 -4.88
N ALA A 23 17.79 -31.89 -3.62
CA ALA A 23 16.63 -31.31 -2.90
C ALA A 23 16.73 -29.79 -2.87
N ARG A 24 15.74 -29.11 -3.45
CA ARG A 24 15.58 -27.66 -3.35
C ARG A 24 15.00 -27.32 -1.99
N GLY A 25 15.78 -26.59 -1.19
CA GLY A 25 15.27 -25.81 -0.07
C GLY A 25 14.26 -24.79 -0.58
N GLY A 26 13.14 -24.61 0.15
CA GLY A 26 12.06 -23.71 -0.20
C GLY A 26 12.51 -22.24 -0.23
N GLY A 27 12.80 -21.75 -1.42
CA GLY A 27 12.90 -20.32 -1.73
C GLY A 27 11.59 -19.91 -2.41
N GLY A 28 10.99 -18.79 -2.00
CA GLY A 28 9.79 -18.27 -2.59
C GLY A 28 9.91 -18.13 -4.10
N SER A 29 8.99 -18.69 -4.85
CA SER A 29 8.95 -18.63 -6.29
C SER A 29 8.35 -17.32 -6.77
N GLY A 30 9.06 -16.20 -6.57
CA GLY A 30 8.76 -14.95 -7.22
C GLY A 30 9.45 -14.90 -8.60
N GLY A 31 8.73 -15.24 -9.64
CA GLY A 31 9.16 -15.02 -11.02
C GLY A 31 8.16 -14.12 -11.73
N PRO A 32 8.57 -13.38 -12.79
CA PRO A 32 7.64 -12.63 -13.61
C PRO A 32 6.77 -13.64 -14.37
N ALA A 33 5.66 -14.04 -13.79
CA ALA A 33 4.64 -14.77 -14.52
C ALA A 33 3.73 -13.73 -15.17
N ASN A 34 3.89 -13.49 -16.47
CA ASN A 34 2.80 -13.00 -17.28
C ASN A 34 1.74 -14.11 -17.25
N LEU A 35 0.75 -13.96 -16.41
CA LEU A 35 -0.40 -14.84 -16.44
C LEU A 35 -1.16 -14.57 -17.74
N PRO A 36 -1.69 -15.61 -18.41
CA PRO A 36 -2.55 -15.39 -19.57
C PRO A 36 -3.75 -14.53 -19.11
N ALA A 37 -4.10 -13.52 -19.90
CA ALA A 37 -5.29 -12.74 -19.67
C ALA A 37 -6.51 -13.69 -19.68
N SER A 38 -7.25 -13.74 -18.58
CA SER A 38 -8.50 -14.48 -18.46
C SER A 38 -9.66 -13.49 -18.50
N ASP A 39 -10.81 -13.95 -19.01
CA ASP A 39 -12.03 -13.16 -18.90
C ASP A 39 -12.36 -12.96 -17.41
N PRO A 40 -12.67 -11.73 -16.97
CA PRO A 40 -12.96 -11.48 -15.57
C PRO A 40 -14.21 -12.24 -15.13
N PRO A 41 -14.19 -12.92 -13.96
CA PRO A 41 -15.35 -13.68 -13.46
C PRO A 41 -16.43 -12.77 -12.87
N PHE A 42 -16.39 -11.48 -13.20
CA PHE A 42 -17.29 -10.46 -12.70
C PHE A 42 -17.74 -9.51 -13.81
N THR A 43 -18.84 -8.82 -13.54
CA THR A 43 -19.29 -7.64 -14.28
C THR A 43 -19.11 -6.40 -13.42
N THR A 44 -18.88 -5.24 -14.06
CA THR A 44 -18.72 -3.95 -13.41
C THR A 44 -19.93 -3.07 -13.64
N SER A 45 -20.32 -2.31 -12.61
CA SER A 45 -21.30 -1.22 -12.71
C SER A 45 -20.76 0.03 -12.06
N SER A 46 -20.89 1.19 -12.73
CA SER A 46 -20.50 2.48 -12.18
C SER A 46 -21.60 3.01 -11.25
N ILE A 47 -21.22 3.48 -10.06
CA ILE A 47 -22.13 4.04 -9.06
C ILE A 47 -22.11 5.56 -9.09
N ALA A 48 -20.91 6.15 -9.02
CA ALA A 48 -20.70 7.58 -8.97
C ALA A 48 -19.31 7.92 -9.54
N THR A 49 -19.07 9.21 -9.77
CA THR A 49 -17.76 9.71 -10.20
C THR A 49 -17.20 10.70 -9.19
N PHE A 50 -15.88 10.75 -9.09
CA PHE A 50 -15.12 11.57 -8.17
C PHE A 50 -13.93 12.23 -8.89
N ASP A 51 -13.34 13.24 -8.25
CA ASP A 51 -12.17 13.90 -8.77
C ASP A 51 -10.93 13.50 -7.96
N ASN A 52 -10.10 12.67 -8.55
CA ASN A 52 -8.92 12.11 -7.90
C ASN A 52 -9.23 11.47 -6.53
N PRO A 53 -10.16 10.49 -6.45
CA PRO A 53 -10.48 9.84 -5.19
C PRO A 53 -9.29 9.03 -4.69
N TRP A 54 -9.24 8.80 -3.35
CA TRP A 54 -8.14 8.04 -2.78
C TRP A 54 -8.59 6.80 -1.99
N ALA A 55 -9.57 6.91 -1.11
CA ALA A 55 -10.07 5.80 -0.30
C ALA A 55 -11.58 5.90 -0.09
N LEU A 56 -12.17 4.80 0.34
CA LEU A 56 -13.56 4.72 0.79
C LEU A 56 -13.72 3.83 2.02
N ALA A 57 -14.71 4.15 2.87
CA ALA A 57 -15.13 3.30 3.98
C ALA A 57 -16.66 3.23 4.06
N PHE A 58 -17.22 2.03 4.20
CA PHE A 58 -18.67 1.84 4.28
C PHE A 58 -19.18 2.12 5.68
N LEU A 59 -20.25 2.91 5.81
CA LEU A 59 -20.90 3.21 7.09
C LEU A 59 -21.76 2.02 7.54
N PRO A 60 -21.50 1.44 8.71
CA PRO A 60 -22.25 0.28 9.21
C PRO A 60 -23.76 0.52 9.27
N GLY A 61 -24.55 -0.50 8.93
CA GLY A 61 -26.01 -0.45 8.98
C GLY A 61 -26.67 0.48 7.96
N THR A 62 -25.92 1.05 7.02
CA THR A 62 -26.42 1.97 5.99
C THR A 62 -26.08 1.52 4.58
N ASN A 63 -26.59 2.25 3.56
CA ASN A 63 -26.15 2.11 2.17
C ASN A 63 -25.12 3.18 1.79
N SER A 64 -24.49 3.83 2.75
CA SER A 64 -23.57 4.94 2.50
C SER A 64 -22.13 4.52 2.70
N ALA A 65 -21.25 5.14 1.91
CA ALA A 65 -19.81 5.12 2.12
C ALA A 65 -19.28 6.55 2.21
N ILE A 66 -18.21 6.74 2.97
CA ILE A 66 -17.42 7.97 2.98
C ILE A 66 -16.27 7.81 2.00
N VAL A 67 -16.02 8.83 1.16
CA VAL A 67 -14.99 8.83 0.10
C VAL A 67 -14.13 10.06 0.24
N THR A 68 -12.80 9.87 0.21
CA THR A 68 -11.84 10.97 0.14
C THR A 68 -11.46 11.28 -1.31
N GLU A 69 -11.26 12.58 -1.59
CA GLU A 69 -10.62 13.05 -2.81
C GLU A 69 -9.33 13.81 -2.45
N LYS A 70 -8.24 13.50 -3.14
CA LYS A 70 -6.90 14.10 -2.87
C LYS A 70 -6.91 15.63 -2.74
N PRO A 71 -7.71 16.41 -3.51
CA PRO A 71 -7.79 17.86 -3.32
C PRO A 71 -8.32 18.35 -1.97
N GLY A 72 -8.66 17.44 -1.04
CA GLY A 72 -9.13 17.80 0.31
C GLY A 72 -10.66 17.78 0.46
N ARG A 73 -11.37 17.13 -0.45
CA ARG A 73 -12.83 16.98 -0.36
C ARG A 73 -13.20 15.62 0.23
N LEU A 74 -14.29 15.62 0.97
CA LEU A 74 -14.84 14.43 1.60
C LEU A 74 -16.32 14.31 1.25
N TRP A 75 -16.76 13.12 0.87
CA TRP A 75 -18.10 12.84 0.40
C TRP A 75 -18.74 11.68 1.15
N LEU A 76 -20.02 11.81 1.46
CA LEU A 76 -20.89 10.65 1.66
C LEU A 76 -21.53 10.31 0.33
N VAL A 77 -21.50 9.04 -0.05
CA VAL A 77 -22.15 8.52 -1.26
C VAL A 77 -23.14 7.42 -0.88
N ASP A 78 -24.36 7.51 -1.36
CA ASP A 78 -25.32 6.40 -1.31
C ASP A 78 -24.98 5.42 -2.43
N ILE A 79 -24.58 4.21 -2.07
CA ILE A 79 -24.07 3.20 -3.03
C ILE A 79 -25.14 2.58 -3.92
N LYS A 80 -26.42 2.80 -3.63
CA LYS A 80 -27.53 2.35 -4.47
C LYS A 80 -27.92 3.36 -5.53
N SER A 81 -28.01 4.63 -5.14
CA SER A 81 -28.45 5.72 -6.01
C SER A 81 -27.29 6.49 -6.68
N GLY A 82 -26.07 6.39 -6.12
CA GLY A 82 -24.93 7.20 -6.54
C GLY A 82 -24.99 8.67 -6.09
N GLN A 83 -26.00 9.06 -5.30
CA GLN A 83 -26.11 10.42 -4.80
C GLN A 83 -24.98 10.74 -3.83
N LYS A 84 -24.36 11.91 -4.00
CA LYS A 84 -23.25 12.39 -3.18
C LYS A 84 -23.69 13.58 -2.33
N GLN A 85 -23.23 13.57 -1.06
CA GLN A 85 -23.38 14.68 -0.12
C GLN A 85 -21.98 15.10 0.36
N PRO A 86 -21.62 16.41 0.27
CA PRO A 86 -20.35 16.87 0.79
C PRO A 86 -20.29 16.76 2.31
N VAL A 87 -19.11 16.41 2.83
CA VAL A 87 -18.79 16.43 4.26
C VAL A 87 -17.83 17.59 4.50
N SER A 88 -18.25 18.58 5.27
CA SER A 88 -17.40 19.72 5.64
C SER A 88 -16.49 19.40 6.82
N GLY A 89 -15.50 20.26 7.11
CA GLY A 89 -14.57 20.08 8.21
C GLY A 89 -13.37 19.17 7.91
N ALA A 90 -13.15 18.80 6.65
CA ALA A 90 -11.93 18.13 6.22
C ALA A 90 -10.69 19.01 6.50
N PRO A 91 -9.51 18.43 6.81
CA PRO A 91 -8.31 19.20 7.08
C PRO A 91 -7.83 19.95 5.82
N GLN A 92 -7.06 21.01 6.05
CA GLN A 92 -6.31 21.64 4.97
C GLN A 92 -5.18 20.69 4.54
N VAL A 93 -5.11 20.41 3.24
CA VAL A 93 -4.12 19.48 2.67
C VAL A 93 -3.17 20.19 1.71
N VAL A 94 -1.95 19.68 1.59
CA VAL A 94 -1.05 20.02 0.48
C VAL A 94 -1.31 19.05 -0.66
N TYR A 95 -2.11 19.48 -1.61
CA TYR A 95 -2.42 18.68 -2.79
C TYR A 95 -1.33 18.83 -3.86
N GLY A 96 -0.65 17.74 -4.18
CA GLY A 96 0.40 17.70 -5.21
C GLY A 96 1.09 16.34 -5.25
N GLY A 97 1.51 15.89 -6.41
CA GLY A 97 2.11 14.58 -6.58
C GLY A 97 1.22 13.45 -6.03
N GLN A 98 1.72 12.70 -5.05
CA GLN A 98 0.95 11.65 -4.36
C GLN A 98 0.24 12.17 -3.09
N GLY A 99 0.45 13.43 -2.70
CA GLY A 99 -0.14 14.03 -1.50
C GLY A 99 -1.56 14.55 -1.71
N GLY A 100 -2.25 14.79 -0.60
CA GLY A 100 -3.63 15.27 -0.54
C GLY A 100 -4.36 14.74 0.68
N LEU A 101 -5.69 14.65 0.63
CA LEU A 101 -6.49 13.87 1.56
C LEU A 101 -6.44 12.40 1.10
N LEU A 102 -5.97 11.53 1.98
CA LEU A 102 -5.56 10.17 1.62
C LEU A 102 -6.55 9.14 2.20
N ASP A 103 -6.11 8.33 3.16
CA ASP A 103 -6.94 7.25 3.67
C ASP A 103 -8.07 7.73 4.58
N VAL A 104 -9.15 6.96 4.66
CA VAL A 104 -10.24 7.10 5.59
C VAL A 104 -10.69 5.75 6.09
N VAL A 105 -10.69 5.58 7.41
CA VAL A 105 -11.20 4.36 8.05
C VAL A 105 -12.11 4.73 9.21
N LEU A 106 -13.10 3.88 9.47
CA LEU A 106 -14.02 4.08 10.59
C LEU A 106 -13.48 3.43 11.85
N SER A 107 -13.69 4.06 13.01
CA SER A 107 -13.40 3.45 14.32
C SER A 107 -14.00 2.04 14.41
N PRO A 108 -13.32 1.09 15.05
CA PRO A 108 -13.91 -0.23 15.34
C PRO A 108 -15.22 -0.15 16.15
N ASN A 109 -15.47 0.97 16.84
CA ASN A 109 -16.68 1.24 17.62
C ASN A 109 -17.55 2.35 17.00
N PHE A 110 -17.45 2.54 15.68
CA PHE A 110 -18.07 3.66 14.95
C PHE A 110 -19.58 3.83 15.21
N GLU A 111 -20.32 2.76 15.41
CA GLU A 111 -21.76 2.82 15.69
C GLU A 111 -22.05 3.63 16.95
N ASN A 112 -21.15 3.63 17.94
CA ASN A 112 -21.29 4.35 19.20
C ASN A 112 -20.54 5.67 19.22
N ASP A 113 -19.30 5.71 18.75
CA ASP A 113 -18.41 6.87 18.88
C ASP A 113 -18.44 7.81 17.66
N ARG A 114 -18.87 7.31 16.50
CA ARG A 114 -18.92 8.05 15.22
C ARG A 114 -17.55 8.56 14.75
N LEU A 115 -16.47 7.99 15.25
CA LEU A 115 -15.12 8.45 14.92
C LEU A 115 -14.66 7.93 13.56
N VAL A 116 -14.06 8.81 12.78
CA VAL A 116 -13.33 8.50 11.56
C VAL A 116 -11.86 8.87 11.73
N TYR A 117 -10.98 8.07 11.18
CA TYR A 117 -9.56 8.34 11.12
C TYR A 117 -9.20 8.70 9.69
N LEU A 118 -8.38 9.72 9.55
CA LEU A 118 -7.97 10.26 8.26
C LEU A 118 -6.45 10.38 8.21
N THR A 119 -5.88 10.05 7.07
CA THR A 119 -4.50 10.43 6.76
C THR A 119 -4.48 11.49 5.66
N TYR A 120 -3.50 12.37 5.72
CA TYR A 120 -3.40 13.45 4.75
C TYR A 120 -1.98 14.03 4.73
N SER A 121 -1.64 14.69 3.63
CA SER A 121 -0.42 15.50 3.57
C SER A 121 -0.69 16.87 4.17
N GLU A 122 -0.10 17.14 5.34
CA GLU A 122 -0.25 18.43 6.02
C GLU A 122 0.81 19.45 5.57
N PRO A 123 0.51 20.76 5.67
CA PRO A 123 1.52 21.80 5.54
C PRO A 123 2.62 21.62 6.60
N SER A 124 3.88 21.68 6.16
CA SER A 124 5.03 21.58 7.03
C SER A 124 5.56 22.97 7.38
N PRO A 125 6.18 23.17 8.57
CA PRO A 125 6.96 24.39 8.87
C PRO A 125 8.20 24.53 7.97
N HIS A 126 8.56 23.49 7.23
CA HIS A 126 9.61 23.48 6.21
C HIS A 126 8.98 23.43 4.82
N PRO A 127 9.69 23.81 3.74
CA PRO A 127 9.17 23.65 2.38
C PRO A 127 8.68 22.24 2.12
N GLY A 128 7.45 22.10 1.56
CA GLY A 128 6.82 20.82 1.29
C GLY A 128 5.76 20.42 2.31
N SER A 129 5.56 19.11 2.49
CA SER A 129 4.48 18.55 3.32
C SER A 129 4.96 17.36 4.14
N GLY A 130 4.18 17.00 5.17
CA GLY A 130 4.35 15.80 5.97
C GLY A 130 3.11 14.90 5.93
N LEU A 131 3.26 13.64 6.31
CA LEU A 131 2.13 12.76 6.55
C LEU A 131 1.58 13.01 7.96
N ALA A 132 0.26 13.18 8.05
CA ALA A 132 -0.45 13.25 9.32
C ALA A 132 -1.53 12.17 9.42
N LEU A 133 -1.74 11.68 10.64
CA LEU A 133 -2.89 10.88 11.05
C LEU A 133 -3.77 11.74 11.96
N ALA A 134 -5.04 11.87 11.64
CA ALA A 134 -6.01 12.57 12.47
C ALA A 134 -7.23 11.72 12.75
N ARG A 135 -8.00 12.14 13.74
CA ARG A 135 -9.29 11.58 14.10
C ARG A 135 -10.31 12.69 14.24
N ALA A 136 -11.54 12.44 13.80
CA ALA A 136 -12.65 13.37 13.94
C ALA A 136 -13.96 12.61 14.12
N LYS A 137 -15.01 13.30 14.61
CA LYS A 137 -16.36 12.75 14.75
C LYS A 137 -17.19 13.10 13.52
N LEU A 138 -17.72 12.09 12.83
CA LEU A 138 -18.65 12.29 11.73
C LEU A 138 -20.06 12.58 12.28
N VAL A 139 -20.52 13.80 12.05
CA VAL A 139 -21.87 14.24 12.40
C VAL A 139 -22.73 14.28 11.14
N GLN A 140 -23.91 13.66 11.21
CA GLN A 140 -24.89 13.61 10.12
C GLN A 140 -26.24 14.09 10.61
N GLY A 141 -26.91 14.93 9.86
CA GLY A 141 -28.26 15.45 10.15
C GLY A 141 -28.98 15.87 8.87
N ALA A 142 -30.15 16.44 8.94
CA ALA A 142 -31.05 16.79 7.84
C ALA A 142 -30.35 17.54 6.68
N GLY A 143 -29.72 16.79 5.76
CA GLY A 143 -29.02 17.31 4.61
C GLY A 143 -27.62 17.89 4.87
N ILE A 144 -27.08 17.75 6.10
CA ILE A 144 -25.75 18.28 6.49
C ILE A 144 -24.89 17.11 6.97
N ALA A 145 -23.64 17.08 6.54
CA ALA A 145 -22.60 16.20 7.09
C ALA A 145 -21.32 16.99 7.33
N HIS A 146 -20.69 16.79 8.49
CA HIS A 146 -19.45 17.48 8.83
C HIS A 146 -18.62 16.69 9.83
N LEU A 147 -17.34 17.05 9.92
CA LEU A 147 -16.41 16.54 10.91
C LEU A 147 -16.33 17.51 12.09
N ASP A 148 -16.54 17.00 13.31
CA ASP A 148 -16.33 17.71 14.58
C ASP A 148 -15.14 17.11 15.33
N ASP A 149 -14.67 17.85 16.35
CA ASP A 149 -13.62 17.39 17.28
C ASP A 149 -12.36 16.88 16.55
N PHE A 150 -11.93 17.58 15.50
CA PHE A 150 -10.78 17.20 14.70
C PHE A 150 -9.49 17.27 15.53
N GLN A 151 -8.77 16.15 15.63
CA GLN A 151 -7.53 16.00 16.40
C GLN A 151 -6.45 15.35 15.56
N VAL A 152 -5.29 16.00 15.43
CA VAL A 152 -4.08 15.37 14.89
C VAL A 152 -3.49 14.47 15.96
N LEU A 153 -3.32 13.20 15.65
CA LEU A 153 -2.83 12.17 16.57
C LEU A 153 -1.34 11.89 16.39
N TRP A 154 -0.87 11.98 15.15
CA TRP A 154 0.51 11.69 14.77
C TRP A 154 0.86 12.43 13.48
N HIS A 155 2.13 12.78 13.32
CA HIS A 155 2.69 13.33 12.09
C HIS A 155 4.17 12.98 11.91
N ASP A 156 4.63 12.93 10.67
CA ASP A 156 6.03 12.81 10.35
C ASP A 156 6.76 14.17 10.51
N PRO A 157 8.10 14.20 10.47
CA PRO A 157 8.85 15.46 10.62
C PRO A 157 8.65 16.47 9.47
N GLY A 158 7.91 16.12 8.44
CA GLY A 158 7.54 16.99 7.33
C GLY A 158 8.68 17.43 6.44
N GLY A 159 8.34 18.24 5.44
CA GLY A 159 9.23 18.80 4.43
C GLY A 159 9.38 17.94 3.20
N GLY A 160 9.89 18.54 2.12
CA GLY A 160 10.07 17.89 0.83
C GLY A 160 8.79 17.84 -0.03
N GLU A 161 9.00 17.80 -1.31
CA GLU A 161 7.95 17.63 -2.33
C GLU A 161 7.84 16.15 -2.71
N GLY A 162 6.92 15.82 -3.57
CA GLY A 162 6.83 14.51 -4.17
C GLY A 162 5.87 13.56 -3.49
N GLY A 163 6.24 12.29 -3.42
CA GLY A 163 5.33 11.20 -3.11
C GLY A 163 5.78 10.33 -1.95
N GLN A 164 5.36 9.08 -2.04
CA GLN A 164 5.73 7.99 -1.14
C GLN A 164 5.33 8.29 0.31
N PHE A 165 4.04 8.61 0.50
CA PHE A 165 3.47 8.87 1.82
C PHE A 165 3.14 7.56 2.58
N GLY A 166 2.90 6.45 1.87
CA GLY A 166 2.25 5.28 2.47
C GLY A 166 0.80 5.61 2.82
N ALA A 167 0.54 6.00 4.06
CA ALA A 167 -0.72 6.60 4.53
C ALA A 167 -1.87 5.64 4.84
N ILE A 168 -1.70 4.33 4.71
CA ILE A 168 -2.75 3.36 5.00
C ILE A 168 -2.90 3.14 6.50
N VAL A 169 -4.14 3.10 6.97
CA VAL A 169 -4.51 2.76 8.34
C VAL A 169 -5.31 1.46 8.36
N VAL A 170 -4.92 0.53 9.23
CA VAL A 170 -5.73 -0.65 9.54
C VAL A 170 -5.77 -0.88 11.05
N PHE A 171 -6.97 -1.19 11.59
CA PHE A 171 -7.08 -1.52 13.00
C PHE A 171 -6.63 -2.96 13.27
N ALA A 172 -6.00 -3.17 14.43
CA ALA A 172 -5.73 -4.51 14.91
C ALA A 172 -7.04 -5.30 15.06
N PRO A 173 -7.03 -6.64 14.89
CA PRO A 173 -8.25 -7.45 14.96
C PRO A 173 -9.04 -7.34 16.26
N ASP A 174 -8.39 -6.94 17.36
CA ASP A 174 -9.04 -6.71 18.66
C ASP A 174 -9.65 -5.30 18.80
N GLY A 175 -9.47 -4.43 17.81
CA GLY A 175 -9.98 -3.07 17.77
C GLY A 175 -9.33 -2.09 18.76
N LYS A 176 -8.21 -2.44 19.43
CA LYS A 176 -7.61 -1.62 20.49
C LYS A 176 -6.41 -0.80 20.06
N SER A 177 -5.91 -1.04 18.88
CA SER A 177 -4.76 -0.35 18.29
C SER A 177 -4.90 -0.26 16.77
N LEU A 178 -4.02 0.47 16.15
CA LEU A 178 -3.98 0.61 14.69
C LEU A 178 -2.55 0.50 14.18
N PHE A 179 -2.44 0.12 12.91
CA PHE A 179 -1.21 0.16 12.14
C PHE A 179 -1.29 1.28 11.11
N LEU A 180 -0.22 2.06 11.01
CA LEU A 180 -0.08 3.14 10.04
C LEU A 180 1.13 2.86 9.15
N SER A 181 0.94 2.85 7.86
CA SER A 181 2.06 2.81 6.93
C SER A 181 2.61 4.22 6.69
N SER A 182 3.93 4.36 6.77
CA SER A 182 4.64 5.61 6.50
C SER A 182 5.69 5.35 5.43
N GLY A 183 5.54 5.97 4.27
CA GLY A 183 6.49 5.87 3.16
C GLY A 183 7.79 6.64 3.43
N GLU A 184 8.85 6.34 2.68
CA GLU A 184 10.18 6.91 2.94
C GLU A 184 10.38 8.29 2.29
N ARG A 185 9.39 8.80 1.56
CA ARG A 185 9.35 10.17 0.99
C ARG A 185 10.49 10.46 0.01
N GLN A 186 10.94 9.45 -0.75
CA GLN A 186 12.06 9.48 -1.72
C GLN A 186 13.42 9.83 -1.10
N ARG A 187 13.61 9.52 0.20
CA ARG A 187 14.81 9.87 0.96
C ARG A 187 15.75 8.71 1.22
N PHE A 188 15.38 7.49 0.85
CA PHE A 188 16.16 6.25 0.96
C PHE A 188 16.56 5.89 2.40
N THR A 189 17.63 6.52 2.91
CA THR A 189 18.27 6.15 4.18
C THR A 189 17.35 6.19 5.41
N PRO A 190 16.35 7.08 5.54
CA PRO A 190 15.42 7.07 6.66
C PRO A 190 14.69 5.73 6.86
N ALA A 191 14.48 4.96 5.79
CA ALA A 191 13.83 3.66 5.90
C ALA A 191 14.61 2.69 6.82
N GLN A 192 15.94 2.85 6.92
CA GLN A 192 16.83 2.07 7.77
C GLN A 192 17.17 2.75 9.11
N ASP A 193 16.81 4.01 9.31
CA ASP A 193 17.09 4.74 10.55
C ASP A 193 15.95 4.56 11.57
N PRO A 194 16.19 3.89 12.70
CA PRO A 194 15.15 3.68 13.71
C PRO A 194 14.71 4.98 14.42
N SER A 195 15.43 6.08 14.26
CA SER A 195 15.08 7.39 14.82
C SER A 195 14.14 8.22 13.92
N GLN A 196 13.81 7.72 12.72
CA GLN A 196 12.94 8.37 11.74
C GLN A 196 11.71 7.52 11.42
N PRO A 197 10.51 8.12 11.35
CA PRO A 197 9.29 7.36 11.10
C PRO A 197 9.06 7.04 9.61
N LEU A 198 9.95 7.47 8.72
CA LEU A 198 9.84 7.29 7.28
C LEU A 198 10.28 5.87 6.88
N GLY A 199 9.53 5.23 5.98
CA GLY A 199 9.77 3.85 5.54
C GLY A 199 9.50 2.81 6.64
N LYS A 200 8.37 2.95 7.33
CA LYS A 200 7.98 2.13 8.49
C LYS A 200 6.54 1.65 8.39
N ILE A 201 6.25 0.53 9.02
CA ILE A 201 4.91 0.26 9.55
C ILE A 201 4.96 0.61 11.03
N LEU A 202 4.09 1.50 11.45
CA LEU A 202 3.96 1.95 12.84
C LEU A 202 2.80 1.23 13.50
N HIS A 203 2.91 0.92 14.81
CA HIS A 203 1.83 0.35 15.59
C HIS A 203 1.51 1.27 16.76
N LEU A 204 0.32 1.84 16.71
CA LEU A 204 -0.13 2.95 17.56
C LEU A 204 -1.40 2.57 18.33
N THR A 205 -1.59 3.18 19.48
CA THR A 205 -2.89 3.20 20.15
C THR A 205 -3.89 4.00 19.31
N LEU A 206 -5.18 3.90 19.65
CA LEU A 206 -6.24 4.70 19.01
C LEU A 206 -6.05 6.22 19.19
N ASP A 207 -5.17 6.64 20.10
CA ASP A 207 -4.81 8.04 20.35
C ASP A 207 -3.44 8.42 19.77
N GLY A 208 -2.89 7.60 18.86
CA GLY A 208 -1.65 7.90 18.14
C GLY A 208 -0.37 7.81 18.98
N LYS A 209 -0.39 7.05 20.09
CA LYS A 209 0.79 6.80 20.93
C LYS A 209 1.37 5.42 20.65
N PRO A 210 2.63 5.14 21.00
CA PRO A 210 3.19 3.80 20.85
C PRO A 210 2.28 2.75 21.50
N ALA A 211 1.90 1.73 20.75
CA ALA A 211 1.06 0.65 21.28
C ALA A 211 1.88 -0.36 22.11
N ALA A 212 1.20 -1.07 22.98
CA ALA A 212 1.82 -2.16 23.74
C ALA A 212 2.25 -3.30 22.81
N GLY A 213 3.35 -3.98 23.15
CA GLY A 213 3.86 -5.11 22.38
C GLY A 213 4.76 -4.72 21.19
N ASN A 214 5.04 -3.44 20.99
CA ASN A 214 5.99 -2.99 19.97
C ASN A 214 7.39 -3.53 20.25
N PRO A 215 8.14 -3.95 19.21
CA PRO A 215 9.46 -4.57 19.34
C PRO A 215 10.49 -3.70 20.07
N TRP A 216 10.36 -2.40 19.94
CA TRP A 216 11.27 -1.42 20.55
C TRP A 216 10.59 -0.54 21.61
N ALA A 217 9.55 -1.07 22.28
CA ALA A 217 8.82 -0.37 23.33
C ALA A 217 9.77 0.23 24.39
N GLY A 218 9.47 1.45 24.83
CA GLY A 218 10.25 2.19 25.81
C GLY A 218 11.55 2.81 25.28
N ARG A 219 11.92 2.59 24.02
CA ARG A 219 13.10 3.22 23.42
C ARG A 219 12.75 4.62 22.91
N THR A 220 13.74 5.51 23.00
CA THR A 220 13.71 6.83 22.37
C THR A 220 14.78 6.89 21.28
N GLY A 221 14.48 7.59 20.19
CA GLY A 221 15.41 7.88 19.12
C GLY A 221 16.27 9.10 19.38
N ALA A 222 17.08 9.48 18.39
CA ALA A 222 17.89 10.68 18.45
C ALA A 222 17.00 11.92 18.62
N SER A 223 17.49 12.90 19.42
CA SER A 223 16.80 14.18 19.64
C SER A 223 16.75 15.07 18.40
N SER A 224 17.56 14.76 17.41
CA SER A 224 17.54 15.38 16.08
C SER A 224 17.92 14.35 15.01
N VAL A 225 17.32 14.48 13.84
CA VAL A 225 17.55 13.61 12.68
C VAL A 225 17.89 14.46 11.47
N THR A 226 18.69 13.91 10.55
CA THR A 226 18.97 14.55 9.28
C THR A 226 17.99 14.04 8.23
N ILE A 227 17.27 14.95 7.62
CA ILE A 227 16.33 14.70 6.52
C ILE A 227 16.88 15.35 5.27
N THR A 228 16.88 14.62 4.16
CA THR A 228 17.18 15.18 2.85
C THR A 228 15.87 15.50 2.13
N ASP A 229 15.77 16.65 1.48
CA ASP A 229 14.63 16.96 0.65
C ASP A 229 14.76 16.21 -0.67
N PRO A 230 13.76 15.43 -1.10
CA PRO A 230 13.85 14.59 -2.27
C PRO A 230 13.87 15.44 -3.55
N PRO A 231 14.81 15.23 -4.48
CA PRO A 231 14.68 15.70 -5.85
C PRO A 231 13.68 14.84 -6.63
N GLU A 232 13.33 15.25 -7.85
CA GLU A 232 12.48 14.46 -8.74
C GLU A 232 13.10 13.10 -9.09
N ASP A 233 14.43 13.07 -9.24
CA ASP A 233 15.19 11.85 -9.47
C ASP A 233 15.57 11.20 -8.14
N SER A 234 15.05 10.01 -7.89
CA SER A 234 15.25 9.30 -6.64
C SER A 234 16.70 8.85 -6.41
N GLU A 235 17.49 8.65 -7.44
CA GLU A 235 18.92 8.26 -7.27
C GLU A 235 19.75 9.42 -6.74
N THR A 236 19.45 10.65 -7.15
CA THR A 236 20.17 11.84 -6.67
C THR A 236 19.75 12.22 -5.24
N ALA A 237 18.64 11.71 -4.72
CA ALA A 237 18.21 11.95 -3.34
C ALA A 237 19.27 11.53 -2.32
N LYS A 238 20.06 10.50 -2.58
CA LYS A 238 21.17 10.04 -1.73
C LYS A 238 22.25 11.09 -1.53
N HIS A 239 22.40 12.00 -2.49
CA HIS A 239 23.41 13.04 -2.51
C HIS A 239 22.87 14.43 -2.18
N SER A 240 21.56 14.53 -1.87
CA SER A 240 20.93 15.80 -1.52
C SER A 240 21.45 16.33 -0.19
N VAL A 241 21.51 17.65 -0.07
CA VAL A 241 21.90 18.32 1.18
C VAL A 241 20.85 18.01 2.25
N GLY A 242 21.32 17.48 3.37
CA GLY A 242 20.46 17.21 4.52
C GLY A 242 20.21 18.45 5.37
N ARG A 243 19.02 18.51 5.97
CA ARG A 243 18.71 19.47 7.04
C ARG A 243 18.46 18.74 8.36
N THR A 244 18.85 19.34 9.47
CA THR A 244 18.60 18.76 10.79
C THR A 244 17.23 19.19 11.29
N VAL A 245 16.40 18.21 11.65
CA VAL A 245 15.12 18.41 12.33
C VAL A 245 15.28 18.00 13.79
N ARG A 246 14.90 18.90 14.69
CA ARG A 246 14.90 18.64 16.12
C ARG A 246 13.49 18.26 16.58
N TRP A 247 13.38 17.17 17.36
CA TRP A 247 12.12 16.77 17.94
C TRP A 247 11.72 17.74 19.06
N PRO A 248 10.44 18.12 19.12
CA PRO A 248 9.94 19.06 20.15
C PRO A 248 9.88 18.42 21.56
N GLY A 249 10.07 17.12 21.65
CA GLY A 249 10.07 16.33 22.89
C GLY A 249 10.87 15.04 22.70
N PRO A 250 10.59 13.99 23.48
CA PRO A 250 11.22 12.69 23.25
C PRO A 250 10.86 12.15 21.85
N ASN A 251 11.86 11.70 21.10
CA ASN A 251 11.63 11.02 19.84
C ASN A 251 11.14 9.61 20.09
N LEU A 252 9.83 9.38 19.96
CA LEU A 252 9.18 8.11 20.23
C LEU A 252 9.18 7.15 19.01
N THR A 253 9.76 7.56 17.89
CA THR A 253 9.76 6.75 16.67
C THR A 253 10.17 5.29 16.88
N PRO A 254 11.26 4.96 17.60
CA PRO A 254 11.58 3.55 17.85
C PRO A 254 10.47 2.81 18.61
N ALA A 255 9.84 3.46 19.59
CA ALA A 255 8.78 2.86 20.37
C ALA A 255 7.47 2.66 19.58
N GLU A 256 7.25 3.42 18.52
CA GLU A 256 6.09 3.34 17.62
C GLU A 256 6.29 2.30 16.51
N THR A 257 7.53 2.00 16.15
CA THR A 257 7.88 1.19 14.99
C THR A 257 7.53 -0.28 15.20
N TRP A 258 6.81 -0.86 14.23
CA TRP A 258 6.54 -2.27 14.12
C TRP A 258 7.53 -2.97 13.21
N THR A 259 7.77 -2.40 12.01
CA THR A 259 8.76 -2.87 11.03
C THR A 259 9.44 -1.69 10.33
N LEU A 260 10.58 -1.93 9.70
CA LEU A 260 11.37 -0.94 9.00
C LEU A 260 11.84 -1.44 7.63
N GLY A 261 12.39 -0.53 6.81
CA GLY A 261 12.93 -0.89 5.50
C GLY A 261 11.87 -0.95 4.41
N HIS A 262 10.81 -0.16 4.53
CA HIS A 262 9.76 0.00 3.51
C HIS A 262 10.03 1.21 2.62
N ARG A 263 9.57 1.13 1.37
CA ARG A 263 9.65 2.23 0.41
C ARG A 263 8.35 3.04 0.39
N ASN A 264 7.26 2.45 -0.06
CA ASN A 264 5.98 3.12 -0.22
C ASN A 264 4.83 2.12 -0.05
N PRO A 265 4.51 1.76 1.19
CA PRO A 265 3.47 0.77 1.49
C PRO A 265 2.07 1.37 1.32
N TYR A 266 1.34 0.93 0.29
CA TYR A 266 0.02 1.42 -0.09
C TYR A 266 -1.12 0.43 0.16
N GLY A 267 -0.84 -0.73 0.75
CA GLY A 267 -1.88 -1.66 1.17
C GLY A 267 -1.52 -2.33 2.50
N LEU A 268 -2.46 -2.39 3.42
CA LEU A 268 -2.38 -3.16 4.66
C LEU A 268 -3.68 -3.90 4.86
N ALA A 269 -3.62 -5.18 5.19
CA ALA A 269 -4.81 -5.95 5.53
C ALA A 269 -4.49 -7.10 6.46
N PHE A 270 -5.34 -7.33 7.46
CA PHE A 270 -5.29 -8.53 8.28
C PHE A 270 -6.03 -9.68 7.60
N ALA A 271 -5.38 -10.83 7.50
CA ALA A 271 -6.04 -12.08 7.18
C ALA A 271 -6.82 -12.59 8.41
N ALA A 272 -7.78 -13.49 8.18
CA ALA A 272 -8.64 -14.02 9.23
C ALA A 272 -7.87 -14.77 10.35
N ASP A 273 -6.66 -15.21 10.07
CA ASP A 273 -5.75 -15.87 11.02
C ASP A 273 -4.89 -14.88 11.85
N GLY A 274 -5.13 -13.57 11.68
CA GLY A 274 -4.43 -12.49 12.39
C GLY A 274 -3.09 -12.06 11.79
N ARG A 275 -2.68 -12.62 10.65
CA ARG A 275 -1.47 -12.18 9.94
C ARG A 275 -1.72 -10.87 9.20
N LEU A 276 -0.78 -9.95 9.35
CA LEU A 276 -0.79 -8.67 8.63
C LEU A 276 -0.05 -8.83 7.31
N TRP A 277 -0.71 -8.47 6.22
CA TRP A 277 -0.15 -8.42 4.88
C TRP A 277 -0.04 -6.99 4.40
N GLU A 278 0.95 -6.74 3.56
CA GLU A 278 1.28 -5.40 3.06
C GLU A 278 1.65 -5.47 1.59
N THR A 279 1.25 -4.43 0.82
CA THR A 279 1.72 -4.21 -0.56
C THR A 279 2.46 -2.89 -0.66
N GLU A 280 3.61 -2.90 -1.33
CA GLU A 280 4.38 -1.67 -1.56
C GLU A 280 4.91 -1.53 -2.98
N MET A 281 5.13 -0.28 -3.37
CA MET A 281 5.70 0.08 -4.65
C MET A 281 7.22 0.06 -4.59
N GLY A 282 7.83 -0.74 -5.44
CA GLY A 282 9.24 -0.63 -5.77
C GLY A 282 9.57 0.57 -6.65
N PRO A 283 10.83 0.77 -7.02
CA PRO A 283 11.20 1.85 -7.94
C PRO A 283 10.87 1.48 -9.40
N ARG A 284 11.78 0.90 -10.12
CA ARG A 284 11.56 0.41 -11.50
C ARG A 284 11.46 -1.11 -11.49
N GLY A 285 10.25 -1.62 -11.26
CA GLY A 285 9.98 -3.01 -10.84
C GLY A 285 10.29 -3.22 -9.36
N GLY A 286 10.08 -4.45 -8.89
CA GLY A 286 10.28 -4.80 -7.49
C GLY A 286 9.18 -4.29 -6.56
N ASP A 287 7.97 -4.11 -7.07
CA ASP A 287 6.78 -3.98 -6.23
C ASP A 287 6.59 -5.28 -5.45
N GLU A 288 6.06 -5.21 -4.23
CA GLU A 288 6.09 -6.34 -3.30
C GLU A 288 4.74 -6.63 -2.66
N LEU A 289 4.53 -7.90 -2.32
CA LEU A 289 3.54 -8.35 -1.34
C LEU A 289 4.31 -9.00 -0.18
N ASN A 290 4.18 -8.41 0.98
CA ASN A 290 4.90 -8.77 2.19
C ASN A 290 3.99 -9.39 3.26
N LEU A 291 4.48 -10.41 3.96
CA LEU A 291 3.92 -10.83 5.24
C LEU A 291 4.65 -10.08 6.35
N ILE A 292 3.94 -9.26 7.10
CA ILE A 292 4.51 -8.36 8.11
C ILE A 292 4.73 -9.09 9.43
N VAL A 293 6.00 -9.11 9.87
CA VAL A 293 6.44 -9.73 11.11
C VAL A 293 7.10 -8.67 12.00
N ALA A 294 6.66 -8.58 13.25
CA ALA A 294 7.15 -7.59 14.20
C ALA A 294 8.68 -7.59 14.34
N GLY A 295 9.29 -6.43 14.39
CA GLY A 295 10.72 -6.28 14.64
C GLY A 295 11.63 -6.59 13.46
N THR A 296 11.08 -6.78 12.26
CA THR A 296 11.87 -7.16 11.08
C THR A 296 12.14 -6.00 10.13
N ASN A 297 13.14 -6.19 9.26
CA ASN A 297 13.57 -5.26 8.22
C ASN A 297 13.25 -5.82 6.83
N TYR A 298 12.55 -5.04 6.01
CA TYR A 298 12.14 -5.40 4.65
C TYR A 298 13.10 -4.90 3.56
N GLY A 299 14.12 -4.15 3.93
CA GLY A 299 15.35 -4.01 3.15
C GLY A 299 15.51 -2.74 2.36
N TRP A 300 14.47 -2.00 2.04
CA TRP A 300 14.63 -0.75 1.31
C TRP A 300 15.53 0.26 2.08
N PRO A 301 16.48 0.93 1.42
CA PRO A 301 16.92 0.84 0.02
C PRO A 301 18.12 -0.09 -0.20
N LEU A 302 18.45 -0.96 0.73
CA LEU A 302 19.65 -1.83 0.71
C LEU A 302 19.48 -3.01 -0.25
N VAL A 303 18.26 -3.48 -0.43
CA VAL A 303 17.87 -4.56 -1.34
C VAL A 303 16.52 -4.25 -1.99
N SER A 304 16.30 -4.79 -3.19
CA SER A 304 15.03 -4.78 -3.92
C SER A 304 15.13 -5.75 -5.10
N GLU A 305 14.01 -6.26 -5.58
CA GLU A 305 13.95 -7.02 -6.84
C GLU A 305 13.82 -6.08 -8.08
N GLY A 306 13.83 -4.76 -7.87
CA GLY A 306 13.79 -3.72 -8.90
C GLY A 306 15.16 -3.08 -9.18
N LYS A 307 15.09 -1.96 -9.90
CA LYS A 307 16.25 -1.12 -10.26
C LYS A 307 15.95 0.32 -9.89
N ASN A 308 16.97 1.12 -9.65
CA ASN A 308 16.82 2.58 -9.57
C ASN A 308 16.29 3.16 -10.91
N TYR A 309 15.72 4.34 -10.88
CA TYR A 309 15.13 4.96 -12.08
C TYR A 309 16.19 5.27 -13.17
N ASP A 310 17.42 5.53 -12.79
CA ASP A 310 18.57 5.66 -13.70
C ASP A 310 19.05 4.33 -14.32
N GLY A 311 18.48 3.20 -13.85
CA GLY A 311 18.78 1.86 -14.32
C GLY A 311 19.88 1.13 -13.53
N VAL A 312 20.49 1.78 -12.54
CA VAL A 312 21.46 1.13 -11.64
C VAL A 312 20.77 0.01 -10.85
N PRO A 313 21.30 -1.23 -10.89
CA PRO A 313 20.72 -2.35 -10.15
C PRO A 313 20.77 -2.11 -8.63
N ILE A 314 19.70 -2.53 -7.95
CA ILE A 314 19.67 -2.67 -6.49
C ILE A 314 20.00 -4.14 -6.18
N PRO A 315 20.82 -4.43 -5.16
CA PRO A 315 21.08 -5.82 -4.77
C PRO A 315 19.78 -6.56 -4.45
N PRO A 316 19.58 -7.82 -4.90
CA PRO A 316 18.37 -8.58 -4.58
C PRO A 316 18.35 -9.01 -3.12
N HIS A 317 17.19 -9.36 -2.57
CA HIS A 317 17.02 -9.84 -1.18
C HIS A 317 17.90 -11.07 -0.88
N SER A 318 18.12 -11.94 -1.86
CA SER A 318 19.02 -13.11 -1.72
C SER A 318 20.46 -12.75 -1.36
N SER A 319 20.89 -11.51 -1.60
CA SER A 319 22.21 -10.99 -1.23
C SER A 319 22.35 -10.71 0.27
N ARG A 320 21.24 -10.56 0.99
CA ARG A 320 21.21 -10.23 2.43
C ARG A 320 20.20 -11.10 3.19
N PRO A 321 20.51 -12.34 3.52
CA PRO A 321 19.56 -13.30 4.12
C PRO A 321 18.96 -12.90 5.48
N ALA A 322 19.53 -11.92 6.17
CA ALA A 322 18.98 -11.37 7.40
C ALA A 322 17.80 -10.39 7.18
N ILE A 323 17.59 -9.96 5.94
CA ILE A 323 16.48 -9.10 5.53
C ILE A 323 15.35 -10.00 5.02
N ILE A 324 14.12 -9.67 5.40
CA ILE A 324 12.95 -10.45 4.99
C ILE A 324 12.65 -10.17 3.51
N ALA A 325 12.59 -11.25 2.72
CA ALA A 325 12.20 -11.17 1.32
C ALA A 325 10.68 -11.15 1.17
N PRO A 326 10.17 -10.46 0.13
CA PRO A 326 8.74 -10.46 -0.18
C PRO A 326 8.22 -11.86 -0.50
N LYS A 327 6.94 -12.09 -0.26
CA LYS A 327 6.24 -13.33 -0.64
C LYS A 327 5.95 -13.38 -2.13
N LEU A 328 5.67 -12.22 -2.73
CA LEU A 328 5.56 -12.01 -4.19
C LEU A 328 6.21 -10.67 -4.56
N TYR A 329 6.65 -10.58 -5.80
CA TYR A 329 7.09 -9.32 -6.37
C TYR A 329 6.70 -9.21 -7.87
N TRP A 330 6.68 -7.98 -8.38
CA TRP A 330 6.34 -7.69 -9.78
C TRP A 330 7.49 -6.98 -10.49
N VAL A 331 7.88 -7.55 -11.63
CA VAL A 331 8.80 -6.93 -12.60
C VAL A 331 8.24 -7.25 -13.99
N PRO A 332 7.79 -6.26 -14.75
CA PRO A 332 7.81 -4.82 -14.49
C PRO A 332 6.88 -4.40 -13.33
N SER A 333 7.02 -3.14 -12.87
CA SER A 333 6.16 -2.55 -11.84
C SER A 333 4.71 -2.45 -12.31
N ILE A 334 3.79 -2.76 -11.42
CA ILE A 334 2.34 -2.55 -11.56
C ILE A 334 1.85 -1.37 -10.72
N SER A 335 2.70 -0.85 -9.81
CA SER A 335 2.36 0.16 -8.80
C SER A 335 1.13 -0.26 -7.97
N PRO A 336 1.26 -1.30 -7.12
CA PRO A 336 0.16 -1.82 -6.32
C PRO A 336 -0.35 -0.75 -5.34
N THR A 337 -1.65 -0.83 -5.07
CA THR A 337 -2.35 0.09 -4.16
C THR A 337 -2.92 -0.67 -2.96
N SER A 338 -4.15 -0.37 -2.57
CA SER A 338 -4.80 -1.02 -1.45
C SER A 338 -4.89 -2.54 -1.63
N LEU A 339 -4.83 -3.23 -0.53
CA LEU A 339 -5.01 -4.67 -0.40
C LEU A 339 -6.28 -4.94 0.41
N VAL A 340 -7.15 -5.81 -0.07
CA VAL A 340 -8.23 -6.39 0.73
C VAL A 340 -8.06 -7.90 0.78
N ILE A 341 -8.19 -8.50 1.97
CA ILE A 341 -8.36 -9.95 2.11
C ILE A 341 -9.85 -10.23 2.11
N TYR A 342 -10.32 -10.82 1.03
CA TYR A 342 -11.75 -11.00 0.80
C TYR A 342 -12.36 -11.97 1.81
N SER A 343 -13.45 -11.56 2.47
CA SER A 343 -14.14 -12.36 3.49
C SER A 343 -15.58 -12.69 3.14
N GLY A 344 -16.14 -12.03 2.11
CA GLY A 344 -17.53 -12.10 1.71
C GLY A 344 -17.97 -13.44 1.11
N ASN A 345 -19.25 -13.49 0.75
CA ASN A 345 -19.86 -14.69 0.18
C ASN A 345 -20.30 -14.51 -1.28
N MET A 346 -20.19 -13.30 -1.85
CA MET A 346 -20.59 -13.04 -3.23
C MET A 346 -19.63 -13.71 -4.23
N PHE A 347 -18.34 -13.77 -3.86
CA PHE A 347 -17.29 -14.49 -4.61
C PHE A 347 -16.66 -15.57 -3.71
N PRO A 348 -17.35 -16.69 -3.46
CA PRO A 348 -16.92 -17.69 -2.48
C PRO A 348 -15.54 -18.30 -2.82
N GLN A 349 -15.14 -18.31 -4.09
CA GLN A 349 -13.84 -18.79 -4.56
C GLN A 349 -12.68 -17.86 -4.15
N TRP A 350 -12.94 -16.59 -3.79
CA TRP A 350 -11.93 -15.61 -3.35
C TRP A 350 -11.78 -15.54 -1.84
N LYS A 351 -12.60 -16.28 -1.09
CA LYS A 351 -12.60 -16.18 0.38
C LYS A 351 -11.23 -16.52 0.97
N GLY A 352 -10.66 -15.58 1.70
CA GLY A 352 -9.32 -15.64 2.28
C GLY A 352 -8.19 -15.31 1.30
N ASP A 353 -8.49 -14.95 0.05
CA ASP A 353 -7.52 -14.51 -0.94
C ASP A 353 -7.42 -12.98 -0.94
N GLY A 354 -6.29 -12.46 -1.41
CA GLY A 354 -6.04 -11.01 -1.54
C GLY A 354 -6.47 -10.47 -2.90
N LEU A 355 -7.08 -9.28 -2.91
CA LEU A 355 -7.31 -8.49 -4.12
C LEU A 355 -6.53 -7.18 -3.99
N ILE A 356 -5.77 -6.83 -5.04
CA ILE A 356 -4.87 -5.67 -5.06
C ILE A 356 -5.18 -4.83 -6.28
N GLY A 357 -5.41 -3.53 -6.08
CA GLY A 357 -5.49 -2.58 -7.19
C GLY A 357 -4.10 -2.22 -7.71
N ALA A 358 -3.99 -1.83 -8.97
CA ALA A 358 -2.74 -1.39 -9.57
C ALA A 358 -2.92 -0.12 -10.40
N LEU A 359 -1.95 0.82 -10.26
CA LEU A 359 -2.00 2.09 -10.97
C LEU A 359 -1.38 1.98 -12.36
N SER A 360 -0.08 1.70 -12.45
CA SER A 360 0.60 1.63 -13.75
C SER A 360 0.29 0.36 -14.52
N GLY A 361 -0.13 -0.70 -13.80
CA GLY A 361 -0.58 -1.94 -14.42
C GLY A 361 -2.01 -1.88 -14.94
N GLU A 362 -2.84 -0.94 -14.45
CA GLU A 362 -4.27 -0.80 -14.78
C GLU A 362 -5.06 -2.10 -14.58
N VAL A 363 -4.66 -2.90 -13.59
CA VAL A 363 -5.22 -4.23 -13.32
C VAL A 363 -5.80 -4.34 -11.91
N LEU A 364 -6.73 -5.28 -11.75
CA LEU A 364 -7.09 -5.89 -10.47
C LEU A 364 -6.36 -7.23 -10.38
N VAL A 365 -5.52 -7.37 -9.35
CA VAL A 365 -4.71 -8.58 -9.12
C VAL A 365 -5.37 -9.46 -8.09
N HIS A 366 -5.48 -10.75 -8.38
CA HIS A 366 -5.92 -11.79 -7.44
C HIS A 366 -4.71 -12.60 -6.97
N VAL A 367 -4.50 -12.63 -5.68
CA VAL A 367 -3.45 -13.43 -5.02
C VAL A 367 -4.07 -14.42 -4.06
N ARG A 368 -3.65 -15.68 -4.16
CA ARG A 368 -4.03 -16.72 -3.19
C ARG A 368 -3.13 -16.65 -1.97
N ILE A 369 -3.75 -16.55 -0.79
CA ILE A 369 -3.05 -16.54 0.48
C ILE A 369 -3.39 -17.81 1.26
N ARG A 370 -2.36 -18.55 1.69
CA ARG A 370 -2.50 -19.76 2.50
C ARG A 370 -1.43 -19.78 3.57
N GLY A 371 -1.82 -19.46 4.80
CA GLY A 371 -0.86 -19.31 5.89
C GLY A 371 0.12 -18.18 5.61
N ASP A 372 1.41 -18.49 5.57
CA ASP A 372 2.51 -17.56 5.29
C ASP A 372 2.94 -17.54 3.81
N GLN A 373 2.22 -18.24 2.94
CA GLN A 373 2.51 -18.33 1.50
C GLN A 373 1.51 -17.49 0.70
N ALA A 374 2.01 -16.91 -0.38
CA ALA A 374 1.19 -16.24 -1.38
C ALA A 374 1.56 -16.70 -2.79
N SER A 375 0.59 -16.69 -3.70
CA SER A 375 0.82 -16.96 -5.11
C SER A 375 -0.11 -16.10 -5.97
N LYS A 376 0.39 -15.59 -7.10
CA LYS A 376 -0.46 -14.93 -8.10
C LYS A 376 -1.42 -15.95 -8.69
N VAL A 377 -2.68 -15.57 -8.86
CA VAL A 377 -3.71 -16.40 -9.47
C VAL A 377 -4.11 -15.84 -10.81
N GLU A 378 -4.52 -14.57 -10.85
CA GLU A 378 -5.03 -13.89 -12.02
C GLU A 378 -4.73 -12.39 -11.95
N GLU A 379 -4.69 -11.75 -13.10
CA GLU A 379 -4.65 -10.30 -13.27
C GLU A 379 -5.69 -9.94 -14.32
N TRP A 380 -6.63 -9.05 -13.99
CA TRP A 380 -7.68 -8.62 -14.91
C TRP A 380 -7.43 -7.17 -15.31
N ASP A 381 -7.33 -6.94 -16.61
CA ASP A 381 -7.25 -5.60 -17.20
C ASP A 381 -8.54 -4.84 -16.90
N MET A 382 -8.39 -3.69 -16.25
CA MET A 382 -9.49 -2.78 -15.90
C MET A 382 -9.58 -1.59 -16.86
N GLY A 383 -8.57 -1.40 -17.73
CA GLY A 383 -8.44 -0.28 -18.66
C GLY A 383 -8.27 1.08 -17.99
N HIS A 384 -8.12 1.11 -16.67
CA HIS A 384 -7.95 2.31 -15.84
C HIS A 384 -7.11 1.98 -14.62
N ARG A 385 -6.42 2.99 -14.13
CA ARG A 385 -5.65 2.92 -12.87
C ARG A 385 -6.60 2.66 -11.71
N ILE A 386 -6.33 1.65 -10.90
CA ILE A 386 -7.15 1.29 -9.74
C ILE A 386 -6.47 1.82 -8.48
N ARG A 387 -7.09 2.81 -7.83
CA ARG A 387 -6.59 3.45 -6.62
C ARG A 387 -6.92 2.69 -5.36
N PHE A 388 -8.15 2.16 -5.27
CA PHE A 388 -8.61 1.53 -4.04
C PHE A 388 -9.50 0.33 -4.33
N VAL A 389 -9.34 -0.70 -3.52
CA VAL A 389 -10.17 -1.91 -3.53
C VAL A 389 -10.79 -2.06 -2.15
N ALA A 390 -12.08 -2.30 -2.08
CA ALA A 390 -12.78 -2.56 -0.83
C ALA A 390 -13.80 -3.68 -0.99
N GLU A 391 -14.07 -4.40 0.09
CA GLU A 391 -15.22 -5.29 0.22
C GLU A 391 -16.39 -4.51 0.78
N GLY A 392 -17.52 -4.54 0.11
CA GLY A 392 -18.74 -3.91 0.58
C GLY A 392 -19.53 -4.78 1.56
N PRO A 393 -20.47 -4.18 2.31
CA PRO A 393 -21.31 -4.91 3.28
C PRO A 393 -22.20 -5.96 2.63
N ASP A 394 -22.41 -5.88 1.33
CA ASP A 394 -23.16 -6.85 0.52
C ASP A 394 -22.28 -7.98 -0.04
N GLY A 395 -20.98 -7.98 0.27
CA GLY A 395 -19.98 -8.91 -0.24
C GLY A 395 -19.52 -8.63 -1.67
N ALA A 396 -19.99 -7.56 -2.31
CA ALA A 396 -19.44 -7.11 -3.58
C ALA A 396 -18.04 -6.49 -3.39
N VAL A 397 -17.23 -6.52 -4.43
CA VAL A 397 -15.96 -5.78 -4.45
C VAL A 397 -16.20 -4.41 -5.09
N TYR A 398 -15.64 -3.38 -4.47
CA TYR A 398 -15.74 -2.01 -4.94
C TYR A 398 -14.36 -1.48 -5.29
N LEU A 399 -14.26 -0.74 -6.39
CA LEU A 399 -13.02 -0.16 -6.86
C LEU A 399 -13.18 1.36 -7.03
N LEU A 400 -12.17 2.12 -6.61
CA LEU A 400 -12.00 3.50 -7.03
C LEU A 400 -10.91 3.56 -8.12
N GLU A 401 -11.22 4.20 -9.23
CA GLU A 401 -10.23 4.56 -10.24
C GLU A 401 -9.39 5.77 -9.77
N ASP A 402 -8.28 6.07 -10.46
CA ASP A 402 -7.31 7.13 -10.05
C ASP A 402 -7.15 8.17 -11.14
N GLU A 403 -8.14 9.06 -11.30
CA GLU A 403 -8.08 10.20 -12.23
C GLU A 403 -9.16 11.25 -11.91
N SER A 404 -9.18 12.34 -12.64
CA SER A 404 -10.31 13.27 -12.62
C SER A 404 -11.49 12.64 -13.35
N GLY A 405 -12.68 12.65 -12.72
CA GLY A 405 -13.84 11.95 -13.23
C GLY A 405 -13.82 10.43 -13.00
N ALA A 406 -12.92 9.95 -12.14
CA ALA A 406 -12.76 8.55 -11.75
C ALA A 406 -14.04 7.94 -11.20
N ARG A 407 -14.31 6.70 -11.59
CA ARG A 407 -15.53 5.99 -11.20
C ARG A 407 -15.35 5.23 -9.88
N LEU A 408 -16.41 5.19 -9.11
CA LEU A 408 -16.65 4.15 -8.12
C LEU A 408 -17.36 2.99 -8.81
N LEU A 409 -16.68 1.86 -8.94
CA LEU A 409 -17.21 0.65 -9.56
C LEU A 409 -17.65 -0.34 -8.50
N ARG A 410 -18.72 -1.09 -8.80
CA ARG A 410 -19.17 -2.27 -8.05
C ARG A 410 -19.04 -3.50 -8.93
N LEU A 411 -18.36 -4.52 -8.43
CA LEU A 411 -18.13 -5.81 -9.08
C LEU A 411 -19.13 -6.84 -8.54
N THR A 412 -19.78 -7.55 -9.44
CA THR A 412 -20.68 -8.69 -9.12
C THR A 412 -20.32 -9.88 -9.99
N PRO A 413 -20.60 -11.12 -9.57
CA PRO A 413 -20.30 -12.30 -10.37
C PRO A 413 -20.88 -12.20 -11.78
N ALA A 414 -20.06 -12.54 -12.78
CA ALA A 414 -20.54 -12.66 -14.15
C ALA A 414 -21.62 -13.74 -14.22
N GLN A 415 -22.70 -13.45 -14.96
CA GLN A 415 -23.69 -14.48 -15.21
C GLN A 415 -23.06 -15.59 -16.07
N THR A 416 -23.03 -16.80 -15.55
CA THR A 416 -22.63 -17.95 -16.35
C THR A 416 -23.62 -18.05 -17.54
N ARG A 417 -23.12 -17.81 -18.75
CA ARG A 417 -23.92 -18.13 -19.93
C ARG A 417 -24.21 -19.64 -19.87
N ARG A 418 -25.46 -19.98 -19.61
CA ARG A 418 -25.97 -21.36 -19.68
C ARG A 418 -26.04 -21.79 -21.14
#